data_b92411898eb11e985982b2464692e2c7
#
_entry.id   b92411898eb11e985982b2464692e2c7
#
_cell.length_a   1.000
_cell.length_b   1.000
_cell.length_c   1.000
_cell.angle_alpha   90.00
_cell.angle_beta   90.00
_cell.angle_gamma   90.00
#
_symmetry.space_group_name_H-M   'P 1'
#
loop_
_entity.id
_entity.type
_entity.pdbx_description
1 polymer ?
#
loop_
_entity_poly.entity_id
_entity_poly.type
_entity_poly.pdbx_seq_one_letter_code
_entity_poly.pdbx_strand_id
1 'polypeptide(L)'
;MRRLLKAGTAAAFVLSAGAEVAISQSAGSSSSSSSPFSGLFGGKAEGNEGSPVDINISVAGTDENLQPAIRNTSLLLSAQSEGRVTGQDMLAAARGDYARILGVLYDEGYFSSIINIRLDGVEAATIAPLDAPKIVRNVVVTVDPGPRFRYSRAAIAPVAPGTELPSEYKTGEIARTGDMKRTATAAVDGWRNFGHAKAEVEETDIIADHATSLIDSRITLAPGPELRFGELKIRGYQRMDPRRLRKIAGFPEGERFDPELLEDVRKRLRRSGVFSAITLTEADYVNADNTLDVDLLVAEQKLRRLGGGFEYSSIDGLRLTGYWLHRNLMHGGERLRIDANVEDIGSSTSGMDYKLGVRIDRPATLHPDVTGYVTAEVTSEQEEDYDQKTGTFGFGFTYMHNDQLTADIALQFRALQVDDESGRTDFRLFALPMSVTWDMRDDTTNAKRGFWLFGSTTPFVGLQDETGTGAQVVAEGRSYYSFGADDRFTLAGRSRLGSVLGSELEETPRDYLFFSGGGGTVRGQPYESLGVDVIEGSDGFVTTGGMSIAVINAEARMKIREKIGLVAFVDAGRVWEESAFSGENDWHAGAGAGVRYDTPIGPMRFDLAHPVGGGFDDDSGLQVYIGLGQAF
;
A
#
# COMPACT_ATOMS: atom_id res chain seq x y z
N MET A 1 13.87 49.24 -3.00
CA MET A 1 13.38 48.77 -4.31
C MET A 1 14.41 47.83 -4.92
N ARG A 2 14.48 46.60 -4.44
CA ARG A 2 15.23 45.40 -4.93
C ARG A 2 15.32 44.39 -3.80
N ARG A 3 14.18 43.80 -3.41
CA ARG A 3 14.07 42.57 -2.60
C ARG A 3 12.68 41.99 -2.86
N LEU A 4 12.49 41.46 -4.02
CA LEU A 4 11.33 40.65 -4.40
C LEU A 4 11.91 39.45 -5.19
N LEU A 5 11.91 38.32 -4.59
CA LEU A 5 12.01 36.94 -5.09
C LEU A 5 12.89 36.09 -4.16
N LYS A 6 12.38 35.75 -3.00
CA LYS A 6 12.81 34.58 -2.26
C LYS A 6 11.57 33.93 -1.64
N ALA A 7 10.73 33.34 -2.49
CA ALA A 7 9.75 32.37 -2.02
C ALA A 7 10.34 30.99 -2.24
N GLY A 8 10.86 30.44 -1.19
CA GLY A 8 11.51 29.15 -1.22
C GLY A 8 10.62 28.00 -0.80
N THR A 9 10.66 26.97 -1.57
CA THR A 9 9.92 25.73 -1.37
C THR A 9 10.84 24.72 -0.73
N ALA A 10 10.80 24.62 0.60
CA ALA A 10 11.42 23.52 1.31
C ALA A 10 10.41 22.37 1.38
N ALA A 11 10.56 21.37 0.53
CA ALA A 11 9.88 20.09 0.66
C ALA A 11 10.83 19.12 1.40
N ALA A 12 10.87 19.19 2.71
CA ALA A 12 11.59 18.22 3.51
C ALA A 12 10.80 16.90 3.55
N PHE A 13 11.29 15.91 2.82
CA PHE A 13 10.84 14.53 2.90
C PHE A 13 11.58 13.83 4.05
N VAL A 14 10.95 13.76 5.21
CA VAL A 14 11.34 12.77 6.22
C VAL A 14 10.77 11.43 5.80
N LEU A 15 11.52 10.67 5.02
CA LEU A 15 11.29 9.24 4.81
C LEU A 15 11.89 8.49 5.99
N SER A 16 11.16 8.45 7.11
CA SER A 16 11.42 7.47 8.16
C SER A 16 11.15 6.07 7.59
N ALA A 17 12.15 5.25 7.72
CA ALA A 17 12.24 3.80 7.56
C ALA A 17 10.94 3.04 7.25
N GLY A 18 10.90 2.37 6.09
CA GLY A 18 10.34 1.03 6.00
C GLY A 18 8.88 0.91 5.61
N ALA A 19 8.49 1.42 4.44
CA ALA A 19 7.41 0.79 3.69
C ALA A 19 7.99 0.28 2.37
N GLU A 20 8.38 -0.98 2.33
CA GLU A 20 8.55 -1.67 1.07
C GLU A 20 7.16 -1.77 0.44
N VAL A 21 6.91 -0.98 -0.60
CA VAL A 21 5.76 -1.20 -1.49
C VAL A 21 5.99 -2.53 -2.18
N ALA A 22 5.43 -3.59 -1.62
CA ALA A 22 5.28 -4.85 -2.32
C ALA A 22 4.23 -4.65 -3.40
N ILE A 23 4.67 -4.43 -4.63
CA ILE A 23 3.80 -4.54 -5.80
C ILE A 23 3.37 -5.99 -5.87
N SER A 24 2.12 -6.27 -5.49
CA SER A 24 1.47 -7.54 -5.73
C SER A 24 1.22 -7.64 -7.25
N GLN A 25 2.10 -8.32 -7.96
CA GLN A 25 1.77 -8.84 -9.27
C GLN A 25 0.86 -10.05 -9.06
N SER A 26 -0.43 -9.85 -9.30
CA SER A 26 -1.34 -10.96 -9.58
C SER A 26 -0.80 -11.73 -10.79
N ALA A 27 -0.55 -13.01 -10.62
CA ALA A 27 -0.20 -13.91 -11.70
C ALA A 27 -1.40 -14.05 -12.65
N GLY A 28 -1.21 -13.58 -13.89
CA GLY A 28 -2.19 -13.76 -14.93
C GLY A 28 -1.71 -13.15 -16.24
N SER A 29 -1.23 -14.00 -17.15
CA SER A 29 -0.97 -13.78 -18.57
C SER A 29 0.30 -13.02 -18.97
N SER A 30 1.12 -13.76 -19.69
CA SER A 30 2.22 -13.35 -20.55
C SER A 30 1.90 -12.14 -21.40
N SER A 31 2.59 -11.02 -21.20
CA SER A 31 2.74 -9.98 -22.20
C SER A 31 4.19 -9.54 -22.27
N SER A 32 4.72 -9.63 -23.48
CA SER A 32 6.05 -9.26 -23.93
C SER A 32 6.47 -7.86 -23.45
N SER A 33 7.66 -7.80 -22.85
CA SER A 33 8.36 -6.57 -22.52
C SER A 33 8.73 -5.81 -23.79
N SER A 34 8.08 -4.70 -24.07
CA SER A 34 8.58 -3.69 -25.00
C SER A 34 9.45 -2.69 -24.25
N SER A 35 10.73 -2.66 -24.54
CA SER A 35 11.69 -1.66 -24.08
C SER A 35 11.41 -0.28 -24.73
N PRO A 36 11.65 0.85 -24.04
CA PRO A 36 11.32 2.18 -24.56
C PRO A 36 12.30 2.76 -25.61
N PHE A 37 13.05 1.92 -26.32
CA PHE A 37 14.07 2.37 -27.29
C PHE A 37 13.90 1.84 -28.72
N SER A 38 12.70 1.41 -29.16
CA SER A 38 12.49 0.90 -30.53
C SER A 38 11.90 1.93 -31.52
N GLY A 39 12.00 3.22 -31.23
CA GLY A 39 11.44 4.29 -32.07
C GLY A 39 12.35 4.84 -33.17
N LEU A 40 13.49 4.22 -33.53
CA LEU A 40 14.43 4.83 -34.50
C LEU A 40 14.79 4.01 -35.74
N PHE A 41 14.19 2.86 -35.97
CA PHE A 41 14.33 2.18 -37.28
C PHE A 41 12.99 1.61 -37.72
N GLY A 42 12.23 2.44 -38.44
CA GLY A 42 10.96 2.08 -39.03
C GLY A 42 11.14 1.15 -40.24
N GLY A 43 10.78 -0.11 -40.06
CA GLY A 43 10.38 -0.98 -41.15
C GLY A 43 8.85 -1.01 -41.17
N LYS A 44 8.21 -0.39 -42.14
CA LYS A 44 6.78 -0.56 -42.43
C LYS A 44 6.53 -2.03 -42.75
N ALA A 45 5.92 -2.77 -41.84
CA ALA A 45 5.16 -3.95 -42.23
C ALA A 45 3.88 -3.43 -42.91
N GLU A 46 3.65 -3.83 -44.15
CA GLU A 46 2.42 -3.58 -44.87
C GLU A 46 1.27 -4.28 -44.11
N GLY A 47 0.61 -3.54 -43.21
CA GLY A 47 -0.68 -3.92 -42.63
C GLY A 47 -1.72 -3.81 -43.72
N ASN A 48 -2.33 -4.93 -44.06
CA ASN A 48 -3.53 -5.01 -44.86
C ASN A 48 -4.61 -4.14 -44.22
N GLU A 49 -4.90 -2.95 -44.73
CA GLU A 49 -5.98 -2.07 -44.34
C GLU A 49 -7.31 -2.79 -44.67
N GLY A 50 -7.74 -3.70 -43.82
CA GLY A 50 -9.10 -4.22 -43.82
C GLY A 50 -10.04 -3.07 -43.51
N SER A 51 -11.06 -2.85 -44.33
CA SER A 51 -12.18 -1.95 -44.01
C SER A 51 -12.71 -2.26 -42.61
N PRO A 52 -13.08 -1.25 -41.79
CA PRO A 52 -13.55 -1.48 -40.44
C PRO A 52 -14.75 -2.45 -40.44
N VAL A 53 -14.63 -3.53 -39.66
CA VAL A 53 -15.74 -4.47 -39.47
C VAL A 53 -16.79 -3.76 -38.61
N ASP A 54 -18.01 -3.70 -39.06
CA ASP A 54 -19.13 -3.14 -38.27
C ASP A 54 -19.69 -4.23 -37.37
N ILE A 55 -19.62 -4.02 -36.04
CA ILE A 55 -20.10 -4.97 -35.04
C ILE A 55 -21.29 -4.36 -34.28
N ASN A 56 -22.46 -4.90 -34.53
CA ASN A 56 -23.68 -4.47 -33.86
C ASN A 56 -24.14 -5.55 -32.87
N ILE A 57 -24.23 -5.17 -31.58
CA ILE A 57 -24.71 -6.03 -30.50
C ILE A 57 -26.04 -5.46 -30.00
N SER A 58 -27.10 -6.20 -30.18
CA SER A 58 -28.47 -5.86 -29.74
C SER A 58 -29.01 -6.90 -28.76
N VAL A 59 -29.55 -6.42 -27.66
CA VAL A 59 -30.17 -7.24 -26.62
C VAL A 59 -31.62 -6.86 -26.50
N ALA A 60 -32.54 -7.84 -26.59
CA ALA A 60 -33.94 -7.63 -26.39
C ALA A 60 -34.27 -7.44 -24.90
N GLY A 61 -35.32 -6.65 -24.61
CA GLY A 61 -35.79 -6.44 -23.23
C GLY A 61 -35.40 -5.08 -22.63
N THR A 62 -35.72 -4.90 -21.34
CA THR A 62 -35.64 -3.62 -20.63
C THR A 62 -34.48 -3.56 -19.61
N ASP A 63 -33.63 -4.59 -19.55
CA ASP A 63 -32.49 -4.60 -18.63
C ASP A 63 -31.33 -3.77 -19.19
N GLU A 64 -31.21 -2.53 -18.71
CA GLU A 64 -30.21 -1.58 -19.18
C GLU A 64 -28.75 -2.02 -18.89
N ASN A 65 -28.53 -2.91 -17.90
CA ASN A 65 -27.21 -3.38 -17.53
C ASN A 65 -26.69 -4.55 -18.37
N LEU A 66 -27.61 -5.30 -19.02
CA LEU A 66 -27.25 -6.53 -19.72
C LEU A 66 -26.45 -6.27 -21.00
N GLN A 67 -26.83 -5.28 -21.79
CA GLN A 67 -26.11 -4.95 -23.02
C GLN A 67 -24.66 -4.47 -22.76
N PRO A 68 -24.36 -3.59 -21.79
CA PRO A 68 -22.99 -3.25 -21.41
C PRO A 68 -22.20 -4.46 -20.93
N ALA A 69 -22.77 -5.34 -20.12
CA ALA A 69 -22.10 -6.54 -19.61
C ALA A 69 -21.68 -7.49 -20.75
N ILE A 70 -22.58 -7.72 -21.72
CA ILE A 70 -22.30 -8.52 -22.91
C ILE A 70 -21.20 -7.87 -23.77
N ARG A 71 -21.26 -6.56 -23.99
CA ARG A 71 -20.25 -5.84 -24.77
C ARG A 71 -18.86 -5.94 -24.14
N ASN A 72 -18.77 -5.81 -22.82
CA ASN A 72 -17.50 -5.88 -22.08
C ASN A 72 -16.85 -7.27 -22.14
N THR A 73 -17.64 -8.31 -22.36
CA THR A 73 -17.17 -9.71 -22.40
C THR A 73 -16.86 -10.20 -23.82
N SER A 74 -17.31 -9.47 -24.86
CA SER A 74 -17.25 -9.91 -26.27
C SER A 74 -15.82 -10.01 -26.81
N LEU A 75 -15.47 -11.18 -27.32
CA LEU A 75 -14.22 -11.42 -28.08
C LEU A 75 -14.23 -10.73 -29.45
N LEU A 76 -15.39 -10.54 -30.06
CA LEU A 76 -15.52 -9.81 -31.31
C LEU A 76 -15.05 -8.36 -31.15
N LEU A 77 -15.48 -7.67 -30.11
CA LEU A 77 -15.06 -6.30 -29.81
C LEU A 77 -13.58 -6.24 -29.41
N SER A 78 -13.08 -7.22 -28.63
CA SER A 78 -11.66 -7.34 -28.31
C SER A 78 -10.82 -7.55 -29.56
N ALA A 79 -11.17 -8.47 -30.44
CA ALA A 79 -10.45 -8.73 -31.69
C ALA A 79 -10.42 -7.50 -32.60
N GLN A 80 -11.54 -6.76 -32.69
CA GLN A 80 -11.63 -5.52 -33.43
C GLN A 80 -10.67 -4.44 -32.86
N SER A 81 -10.66 -4.26 -31.55
CA SER A 81 -9.80 -3.28 -30.89
C SER A 81 -8.30 -3.60 -31.02
N GLU A 82 -7.96 -4.87 -31.13
CA GLU A 82 -6.59 -5.37 -31.35
C GLU A 82 -6.18 -5.40 -32.84
N GLY A 83 -7.09 -4.99 -33.76
CA GLY A 83 -6.82 -5.01 -35.21
C GLY A 83 -6.84 -6.41 -35.84
N ARG A 84 -7.32 -7.44 -35.11
CA ARG A 84 -7.48 -8.81 -35.59
C ARG A 84 -8.82 -8.96 -36.29
N VAL A 85 -8.92 -8.53 -37.53
CA VAL A 85 -10.16 -8.44 -38.31
C VAL A 85 -10.19 -9.35 -39.53
N THR A 86 -9.31 -10.36 -39.60
CA THR A 86 -9.42 -11.38 -40.66
C THR A 86 -10.71 -12.19 -40.51
N GLY A 87 -11.22 -12.72 -41.57
CA GLY A 87 -12.46 -13.52 -41.51
C GLY A 87 -12.34 -14.75 -40.59
N GLN A 88 -11.14 -15.32 -40.49
CA GLN A 88 -10.83 -16.41 -39.57
C GLN A 88 -10.83 -15.95 -38.09
N ASP A 89 -10.24 -14.77 -37.81
CA ASP A 89 -10.27 -14.18 -36.47
C ASP A 89 -11.71 -13.87 -36.03
N MET A 90 -12.49 -13.24 -36.92
CA MET A 90 -13.88 -12.91 -36.64
C MET A 90 -14.75 -14.15 -36.42
N LEU A 91 -14.56 -15.21 -37.21
CA LEU A 91 -15.28 -16.48 -37.00
C LEU A 91 -14.90 -17.12 -35.65
N ALA A 92 -13.60 -17.15 -35.32
CA ALA A 92 -13.12 -17.70 -34.07
C ALA A 92 -13.67 -16.91 -32.86
N ALA A 93 -13.65 -15.58 -32.93
CA ALA A 93 -14.20 -14.69 -31.90
C ALA A 93 -15.72 -14.89 -31.76
N ALA A 94 -16.46 -14.91 -32.87
CA ALA A 94 -17.90 -15.14 -32.88
C ALA A 94 -18.29 -16.46 -32.22
N ARG A 95 -17.54 -17.54 -32.53
CA ARG A 95 -17.81 -18.86 -31.94
C ARG A 95 -17.50 -18.88 -30.44
N GLY A 96 -16.47 -18.15 -30.00
CA GLY A 96 -16.17 -18.01 -28.59
C GLY A 96 -17.17 -17.15 -27.83
N ASP A 97 -17.80 -16.19 -28.51
CA ASP A 97 -18.77 -15.28 -27.90
C ASP A 97 -20.08 -15.99 -27.49
N TYR A 98 -20.49 -17.05 -28.16
CA TYR A 98 -21.66 -17.82 -27.69
C TYR A 98 -21.52 -18.27 -26.23
N ALA A 99 -20.38 -18.89 -25.89
CA ALA A 99 -20.16 -19.38 -24.53
C ALA A 99 -19.98 -18.23 -23.51
N ARG A 100 -19.34 -17.14 -23.92
CA ARG A 100 -19.16 -15.97 -23.06
C ARG A 100 -20.45 -15.23 -22.78
N ILE A 101 -21.25 -14.97 -23.83
CA ILE A 101 -22.54 -14.31 -23.69
C ILE A 101 -23.48 -15.18 -22.86
N LEU A 102 -23.51 -16.51 -23.10
CA LEU A 102 -24.29 -17.45 -22.30
C LEU A 102 -23.89 -17.41 -20.81
N GLY A 103 -22.58 -17.31 -20.52
CA GLY A 103 -22.07 -17.15 -19.14
C GLY A 103 -22.60 -15.89 -18.47
N VAL A 104 -22.57 -14.75 -19.15
CA VAL A 104 -23.14 -13.49 -18.65
C VAL A 104 -24.65 -13.61 -18.40
N LEU A 105 -25.38 -14.24 -19.32
CA LEU A 105 -26.82 -14.45 -19.18
C LEU A 105 -27.15 -15.32 -17.96
N TYR A 106 -26.41 -16.39 -17.74
CA TYR A 106 -26.56 -17.25 -16.55
C TYR A 106 -26.21 -16.55 -15.27
N ASP A 107 -25.16 -15.70 -15.29
CA ASP A 107 -24.76 -14.89 -14.15
C ASP A 107 -25.80 -13.80 -13.82
N GLU A 108 -26.65 -13.40 -14.79
CA GLU A 108 -27.75 -12.46 -14.56
C GLU A 108 -29.12 -13.16 -14.38
N GLY A 109 -29.16 -14.50 -14.41
CA GLY A 109 -30.34 -15.30 -14.11
C GLY A 109 -31.22 -15.61 -15.32
N TYR A 110 -30.69 -15.57 -16.53
CA TYR A 110 -31.41 -15.88 -17.76
C TYR A 110 -30.99 -17.24 -18.30
N PHE A 111 -31.81 -18.27 -18.10
CA PHE A 111 -31.51 -19.66 -18.48
C PHE A 111 -32.24 -20.16 -19.73
N SER A 112 -33.08 -19.32 -20.33
CA SER A 112 -33.84 -19.64 -21.58
C SER A 112 -33.44 -18.74 -22.75
N SER A 113 -32.20 -18.26 -22.75
CA SER A 113 -31.74 -17.26 -23.70
C SER A 113 -31.49 -17.84 -25.10
N ILE A 114 -31.73 -17.01 -26.13
CA ILE A 114 -31.42 -17.31 -27.52
C ILE A 114 -30.36 -16.33 -28.00
N ILE A 115 -29.24 -16.87 -28.51
CA ILE A 115 -28.09 -16.09 -28.99
C ILE A 115 -27.92 -16.41 -30.47
N ASN A 116 -27.92 -15.38 -31.33
CA ASN A 116 -27.60 -15.49 -32.74
C ASN A 116 -26.45 -14.55 -33.09
N ILE A 117 -25.40 -15.08 -33.71
CA ILE A 117 -24.24 -14.31 -34.16
C ILE A 117 -24.08 -14.55 -35.67
N ARG A 118 -24.28 -13.50 -36.47
CA ARG A 118 -24.22 -13.60 -37.93
C ARG A 118 -23.05 -12.81 -38.48
N LEU A 119 -22.25 -13.47 -39.32
CA LEU A 119 -21.17 -12.89 -40.10
C LEU A 119 -21.66 -12.68 -41.53
N ASP A 120 -21.81 -11.42 -41.98
CA ASP A 120 -22.39 -11.05 -43.28
C ASP A 120 -23.72 -11.80 -43.60
N GLY A 121 -24.53 -11.96 -42.54
CA GLY A 121 -25.88 -12.61 -42.64
C GLY A 121 -25.89 -14.12 -42.41
N VAL A 122 -24.74 -14.80 -42.37
CA VAL A 122 -24.64 -16.25 -42.12
C VAL A 122 -24.39 -16.51 -40.64
N GLU A 123 -25.13 -17.45 -40.02
CA GLU A 123 -24.98 -17.82 -38.62
C GLU A 123 -23.61 -18.44 -38.34
N ALA A 124 -22.82 -17.84 -37.46
CA ALA A 124 -21.43 -18.22 -37.20
C ALA A 124 -21.28 -19.67 -36.72
N ALA A 125 -22.28 -20.19 -35.99
CA ALA A 125 -22.30 -21.57 -35.52
C ALA A 125 -22.33 -22.59 -36.66
N THR A 126 -22.88 -22.23 -37.81
CA THR A 126 -23.03 -23.12 -38.98
C THR A 126 -21.80 -23.10 -39.91
N ILE A 127 -20.93 -22.10 -39.81
CA ILE A 127 -19.73 -21.98 -40.64
C ILE A 127 -18.67 -22.94 -40.13
N ALA A 128 -18.21 -23.89 -40.93
CA ALA A 128 -17.11 -24.76 -40.55
C ALA A 128 -15.79 -23.94 -40.38
N PRO A 129 -14.89 -24.28 -39.47
CA PRO A 129 -13.66 -23.52 -39.26
C PRO A 129 -12.76 -23.36 -40.50
N LEU A 130 -12.79 -24.37 -41.39
CA LEU A 130 -12.03 -24.37 -42.65
C LEU A 130 -12.71 -23.56 -43.77
N ASP A 131 -14.02 -23.26 -43.60
CA ASP A 131 -14.82 -22.49 -44.56
C ASP A 131 -14.99 -21.03 -44.10
N ALA A 132 -14.11 -20.55 -43.25
CA ALA A 132 -14.12 -19.17 -42.79
C ALA A 132 -14.11 -18.19 -43.97
N PRO A 133 -14.98 -17.16 -43.96
CA PRO A 133 -14.97 -16.15 -45.02
C PRO A 133 -13.62 -15.42 -45.04
N LYS A 134 -13.17 -15.07 -46.25
CA LYS A 134 -11.89 -14.33 -46.36
C LYS A 134 -11.94 -12.94 -45.75
N ILE A 135 -13.08 -12.29 -45.85
CA ILE A 135 -13.35 -10.94 -45.32
C ILE A 135 -14.73 -10.96 -44.68
N VAL A 136 -14.86 -10.39 -43.50
CA VAL A 136 -16.14 -10.11 -42.83
C VAL A 136 -16.30 -8.60 -42.76
N ARG A 137 -17.46 -8.10 -43.15
CA ARG A 137 -17.78 -6.66 -43.15
C ARG A 137 -18.77 -6.28 -42.06
N ASN A 138 -19.71 -7.16 -41.78
CA ASN A 138 -20.78 -6.89 -40.84
C ASN A 138 -20.98 -8.08 -39.90
N VAL A 139 -20.96 -7.82 -38.59
CA VAL A 139 -21.26 -8.79 -37.54
C VAL A 139 -22.48 -8.33 -36.77
N VAL A 140 -23.50 -9.15 -36.73
CA VAL A 140 -24.72 -8.86 -35.98
C VAL A 140 -24.88 -9.90 -34.87
N VAL A 141 -24.82 -9.45 -33.64
CA VAL A 141 -25.12 -10.24 -32.45
C VAL A 141 -26.49 -9.86 -31.94
N THR A 142 -27.40 -10.82 -31.88
CA THR A 142 -28.75 -10.62 -31.36
C THR A 142 -28.96 -11.56 -30.19
N VAL A 143 -29.32 -11.01 -29.04
CA VAL A 143 -29.55 -11.75 -27.81
C VAL A 143 -30.99 -11.52 -27.36
N ASP A 144 -31.75 -12.60 -27.23
CA ASP A 144 -33.02 -12.61 -26.52
C ASP A 144 -32.80 -13.31 -25.18
N PRO A 145 -32.78 -12.58 -24.04
CA PRO A 145 -32.50 -13.16 -22.74
C PRO A 145 -33.61 -14.08 -22.22
N GLY A 146 -34.82 -13.92 -22.68
CA GLY A 146 -36.00 -14.63 -22.13
C GLY A 146 -36.35 -14.16 -20.71
N PRO A 147 -37.12 -14.94 -19.94
CA PRO A 147 -37.48 -14.60 -18.56
C PRO A 147 -36.33 -14.85 -17.59
N ARG A 148 -36.27 -14.04 -16.50
CA ARG A 148 -35.40 -14.31 -15.37
C ARG A 148 -35.92 -15.46 -14.54
N PHE A 149 -35.03 -16.37 -14.17
CA PHE A 149 -35.31 -17.51 -13.32
C PHE A 149 -35.12 -17.15 -11.84
N ARG A 150 -35.95 -17.80 -11.00
CA ARG A 150 -35.85 -17.68 -9.55
C ARG A 150 -35.59 -19.03 -8.91
N TYR A 151 -34.99 -19.05 -7.72
CA TYR A 151 -34.87 -20.29 -6.99
C TYR A 151 -36.23 -20.80 -6.49
N SER A 152 -36.66 -21.99 -6.93
CA SER A 152 -37.69 -22.77 -6.25
C SER A 152 -37.14 -23.40 -4.97
N ARG A 153 -35.85 -23.79 -5.01
CA ARG A 153 -35.05 -24.26 -3.90
C ARG A 153 -33.62 -23.76 -4.06
N ALA A 154 -33.02 -23.29 -2.97
CA ALA A 154 -31.60 -23.01 -2.85
C ALA A 154 -31.12 -23.71 -1.57
N ALA A 155 -30.44 -24.83 -1.72
CA ALA A 155 -29.99 -25.64 -0.58
C ALA A 155 -28.52 -26.00 -0.72
N ILE A 156 -27.78 -25.84 0.38
CA ILE A 156 -26.40 -26.26 0.51
C ILE A 156 -26.21 -26.95 1.87
N ALA A 157 -25.60 -28.12 1.88
CA ALA A 157 -25.37 -28.88 3.11
C ALA A 157 -24.25 -29.93 2.93
N PRO A 158 -23.53 -30.28 4.04
CA PRO A 158 -23.54 -29.64 5.34
C PRO A 158 -22.79 -28.32 5.35
N VAL A 159 -23.11 -27.39 6.24
CA VAL A 159 -22.42 -26.09 6.40
C VAL A 159 -21.75 -26.03 7.76
N ALA A 160 -20.53 -25.55 7.81
CA ALA A 160 -19.77 -25.43 9.06
C ALA A 160 -20.40 -24.37 9.99
N PRO A 161 -20.34 -24.55 11.32
CA PRO A 161 -20.85 -23.56 12.27
C PRO A 161 -20.21 -22.19 12.08
N GLY A 162 -21.04 -21.13 12.10
CA GLY A 162 -20.57 -19.76 11.95
C GLY A 162 -20.24 -19.31 10.53
N THR A 163 -20.46 -20.16 9.50
CA THR A 163 -20.24 -19.76 8.11
C THR A 163 -21.35 -18.82 7.66
N GLU A 164 -20.95 -17.64 7.20
CA GLU A 164 -21.86 -16.67 6.55
C GLU A 164 -21.99 -17.00 5.08
N LEU A 165 -23.18 -17.33 4.64
CA LEU A 165 -23.48 -17.59 3.24
C LEU A 165 -24.05 -16.33 2.56
N PRO A 166 -23.80 -16.12 1.24
CA PRO A 166 -24.42 -15.04 0.48
C PRO A 166 -25.94 -15.03 0.61
N SER A 167 -26.50 -13.88 0.95
CA SER A 167 -27.95 -13.67 1.19
C SER A 167 -28.80 -13.89 -0.07
N GLU A 168 -28.19 -13.77 -1.24
CA GLU A 168 -28.79 -13.90 -2.56
C GLU A 168 -29.11 -15.36 -2.92
N TYR A 169 -28.42 -16.33 -2.32
CA TYR A 169 -28.68 -17.76 -2.53
C TYR A 169 -29.82 -18.23 -1.64
N LYS A 170 -31.04 -17.88 -2.01
CA LYS A 170 -32.25 -18.14 -1.24
C LYS A 170 -33.46 -18.38 -2.13
N THR A 171 -34.36 -19.25 -1.69
CA THR A 171 -35.65 -19.49 -2.37
C THR A 171 -36.39 -18.17 -2.62
N GLY A 172 -36.84 -17.97 -3.84
CA GLY A 172 -37.55 -16.79 -4.32
C GLY A 172 -36.66 -15.67 -4.88
N GLU A 173 -35.36 -15.67 -4.61
CA GLU A 173 -34.41 -14.74 -5.22
C GLU A 173 -34.09 -15.11 -6.67
N ILE A 174 -33.48 -14.18 -7.43
CA ILE A 174 -33.04 -14.43 -8.80
C ILE A 174 -31.94 -15.49 -8.77
N ALA A 175 -32.09 -16.54 -9.57
CA ALA A 175 -31.10 -17.61 -9.63
C ALA A 175 -29.94 -17.19 -10.54
N ARG A 176 -28.79 -16.92 -9.95
CA ARG A 176 -27.53 -16.55 -10.64
C ARG A 176 -26.47 -17.61 -10.43
N THR A 177 -25.76 -17.98 -11.48
CA THR A 177 -24.65 -18.96 -11.35
C THR A 177 -23.49 -18.41 -10.51
N GLY A 178 -23.25 -17.09 -10.55
CA GLY A 178 -22.27 -16.43 -9.69
C GLY A 178 -22.60 -16.58 -8.21
N ASP A 179 -23.88 -16.48 -7.81
CA ASP A 179 -24.32 -16.67 -6.42
C ASP A 179 -24.13 -18.12 -5.98
N MET A 180 -24.45 -19.09 -6.82
CA MET A 180 -24.24 -20.51 -6.54
C MET A 180 -22.76 -20.81 -6.30
N LYS A 181 -21.87 -20.32 -7.17
CA LYS A 181 -20.41 -20.49 -7.03
C LYS A 181 -19.87 -19.82 -5.77
N ARG A 182 -20.26 -18.56 -5.50
CA ARG A 182 -19.84 -17.86 -4.26
C ARG A 182 -20.32 -18.59 -3.01
N THR A 183 -21.54 -19.11 -3.02
CA THR A 183 -22.08 -19.88 -1.89
C THR A 183 -21.32 -21.18 -1.69
N ALA A 184 -21.04 -21.91 -2.77
CA ALA A 184 -20.23 -23.13 -2.69
C ALA A 184 -18.83 -22.86 -2.14
N THR A 185 -18.17 -21.82 -2.66
CA THR A 185 -16.84 -21.41 -2.17
C THR A 185 -16.89 -21.01 -0.69
N ALA A 186 -17.83 -20.15 -0.28
CA ALA A 186 -17.98 -19.73 1.11
C ALA A 186 -18.22 -20.91 2.06
N ALA A 187 -19.00 -21.89 1.64
CA ALA A 187 -19.28 -23.08 2.45
C ALA A 187 -18.08 -24.02 2.55
N VAL A 188 -17.30 -24.20 1.48
CA VAL A 188 -16.01 -24.93 1.50
C VAL A 188 -15.01 -24.21 2.39
N ASP A 189 -14.85 -22.89 2.23
CA ASP A 189 -13.96 -22.08 3.06
C ASP A 189 -14.35 -22.15 4.54
N GLY A 190 -15.65 -22.13 4.84
CA GLY A 190 -16.16 -22.32 6.19
C GLY A 190 -15.70 -23.62 6.82
N TRP A 191 -15.76 -24.74 6.10
CA TRP A 191 -15.24 -26.03 6.57
C TRP A 191 -13.72 -26.04 6.69
N ARG A 192 -13.00 -25.40 5.74
CA ARG A 192 -11.55 -25.29 5.80
C ARG A 192 -11.09 -24.50 7.02
N ASN A 193 -11.76 -23.40 7.33
CA ASN A 193 -11.50 -22.60 8.54
C ASN A 193 -11.85 -23.37 9.83
N PHE A 194 -12.71 -24.38 9.71
CA PHE A 194 -13.08 -25.27 10.80
C PHE A 194 -12.18 -26.50 10.93
N GLY A 195 -11.05 -26.54 10.21
CA GLY A 195 -10.04 -27.59 10.30
C GLY A 195 -10.15 -28.70 9.25
N HIS A 196 -11.11 -28.64 8.34
CA HIS A 196 -11.34 -29.64 7.31
C HIS A 196 -10.65 -29.25 5.99
N ALA A 197 -9.32 -29.38 5.94
CA ALA A 197 -8.50 -28.90 4.81
C ALA A 197 -8.92 -29.46 3.44
N LYS A 198 -9.49 -30.64 3.39
CA LYS A 198 -9.91 -31.35 2.17
C LYS A 198 -11.41 -31.22 1.90
N ALA A 199 -12.08 -30.23 2.50
CA ALA A 199 -13.47 -29.95 2.18
C ALA A 199 -13.63 -29.55 0.71
N GLU A 200 -14.60 -30.15 0.04
CA GLU A 200 -14.89 -29.93 -1.37
C GLU A 200 -16.39 -30.02 -1.66
N VAL A 201 -16.76 -29.58 -2.84
CA VAL A 201 -18.12 -29.81 -3.36
C VAL A 201 -18.18 -31.23 -3.89
N GLU A 202 -19.00 -32.08 -3.26
CA GLU A 202 -19.20 -33.48 -3.67
C GLU A 202 -20.12 -33.57 -4.88
N GLU A 203 -21.24 -32.83 -4.84
CA GLU A 203 -22.25 -32.88 -5.89
C GLU A 203 -22.94 -31.52 -6.06
N THR A 204 -23.24 -31.15 -7.31
CA THR A 204 -24.05 -29.99 -7.65
C THR A 204 -25.18 -30.42 -8.57
N ASP A 205 -26.39 -30.42 -8.04
CA ASP A 205 -27.63 -30.75 -8.77
C ASP A 205 -28.41 -29.47 -9.03
N ILE A 206 -28.46 -29.05 -10.31
CA ILE A 206 -29.16 -27.84 -10.75
C ILE A 206 -30.18 -28.22 -11.83
N ILE A 207 -31.43 -28.10 -11.49
CA ILE A 207 -32.54 -28.40 -12.39
C ILE A 207 -33.27 -27.11 -12.77
N ALA A 208 -33.31 -26.79 -14.07
CA ALA A 208 -34.04 -25.65 -14.60
C ALA A 208 -35.40 -26.11 -15.16
N ASP A 209 -36.48 -25.61 -14.58
CA ASP A 209 -37.81 -25.74 -15.14
C ASP A 209 -38.11 -24.52 -16.03
N HIS A 210 -37.99 -24.71 -17.33
CA HIS A 210 -38.21 -23.66 -18.32
C HIS A 210 -39.68 -23.25 -18.44
N ALA A 211 -40.62 -24.12 -18.06
CA ALA A 211 -42.07 -23.82 -18.14
C ALA A 211 -42.49 -22.82 -17.05
N THR A 212 -41.89 -22.92 -15.88
CA THR A 212 -42.18 -22.05 -14.73
C THR A 212 -41.12 -20.99 -14.48
N SER A 213 -40.01 -21.02 -15.21
CA SER A 213 -38.83 -20.17 -15.01
C SER A 213 -38.26 -20.28 -13.59
N LEU A 214 -38.13 -21.50 -13.08
CA LEU A 214 -37.65 -21.81 -11.75
C LEU A 214 -36.38 -22.69 -11.79
N ILE A 215 -35.51 -22.52 -10.79
CA ILE A 215 -34.29 -23.34 -10.56
C ILE A 215 -34.40 -24.06 -9.22
N ASP A 216 -34.31 -25.38 -9.22
CA ASP A 216 -34.01 -26.18 -8.03
C ASP A 216 -32.49 -26.37 -8.00
N SER A 217 -31.80 -25.78 -6.99
CA SER A 217 -30.36 -25.88 -6.81
C SER A 217 -30.04 -26.54 -5.47
N ARG A 218 -29.27 -27.63 -5.55
CA ARG A 218 -28.75 -28.37 -4.37
C ARG A 218 -27.28 -28.57 -4.53
N ILE A 219 -26.54 -28.13 -3.52
CA ILE A 219 -25.08 -28.27 -3.42
C ILE A 219 -24.78 -29.15 -2.23
N THR A 220 -24.15 -30.28 -2.46
CA THR A 220 -23.71 -31.21 -1.41
C THR A 220 -22.23 -31.05 -1.20
N LEU A 221 -21.81 -30.92 0.05
CA LEU A 221 -20.41 -30.80 0.43
C LEU A 221 -19.91 -32.07 1.09
N ALA A 222 -18.67 -32.43 0.79
CA ALA A 222 -17.87 -33.43 1.52
C ALA A 222 -16.86 -32.69 2.41
N PRO A 223 -17.10 -32.53 3.71
CA PRO A 223 -16.14 -31.85 4.60
C PRO A 223 -14.80 -32.59 4.73
N GLY A 224 -14.81 -33.91 4.60
CA GLY A 224 -13.63 -34.74 4.93
C GLY A 224 -13.33 -34.75 6.43
N PRO A 225 -12.20 -35.35 6.86
CA PRO A 225 -11.79 -35.36 8.28
C PRO A 225 -11.26 -34.00 8.75
N GLU A 226 -11.36 -33.74 10.07
CA GLU A 226 -10.61 -32.66 10.71
C GLU A 226 -9.12 -33.03 10.70
N LEU A 227 -8.26 -32.11 10.26
CA LEU A 227 -6.84 -32.32 10.06
C LEU A 227 -6.00 -31.39 10.94
N ARG A 228 -4.77 -31.83 11.19
CA ARG A 228 -3.71 -31.01 11.78
C ARG A 228 -2.58 -30.83 10.77
N PHE A 229 -1.78 -29.78 10.96
CA PHE A 229 -0.58 -29.61 10.15
C PHE A 229 0.44 -30.73 10.41
N GLY A 230 0.90 -31.36 9.35
CA GLY A 230 1.97 -32.33 9.34
C GLY A 230 3.35 -31.66 9.19
N GLU A 231 4.23 -32.23 8.39
CA GLU A 231 5.58 -31.73 8.15
C GLU A 231 5.61 -30.63 7.09
N LEU A 232 6.43 -29.58 7.32
CA LEU A 232 6.78 -28.60 6.29
C LEU A 232 7.95 -29.12 5.44
N LYS A 233 7.69 -29.51 4.19
CA LYS A 233 8.68 -29.98 3.22
C LYS A 233 9.22 -28.82 2.39
N ILE A 234 10.48 -28.46 2.59
CA ILE A 234 11.07 -27.25 1.99
C ILE A 234 11.94 -27.60 0.80
N ARG A 235 11.72 -26.91 -0.33
CA ARG A 235 12.48 -27.08 -1.58
C ARG A 235 12.84 -25.73 -2.20
N GLY A 236 13.86 -25.71 -3.09
CA GLY A 236 14.22 -24.54 -3.90
C GLY A 236 15.20 -23.57 -3.24
N TYR A 237 15.51 -23.72 -1.96
CA TYR A 237 16.57 -22.93 -1.30
C TYR A 237 17.96 -23.33 -1.84
N GLN A 238 18.88 -22.36 -1.90
CA GLN A 238 20.24 -22.54 -2.42
C GLN A 238 21.31 -22.10 -1.43
N ARG A 239 21.12 -20.92 -0.84
CA ARG A 239 22.06 -20.23 0.05
C ARG A 239 21.52 -20.04 1.45
N MET A 240 20.22 -20.14 1.61
CA MET A 240 19.56 -20.01 2.90
C MET A 240 19.74 -21.27 3.73
N ASP A 241 20.09 -21.14 5.01
CA ASP A 241 20.09 -22.26 5.95
C ASP A 241 18.66 -22.78 6.15
N PRO A 242 18.38 -24.08 5.90
CA PRO A 242 17.03 -24.64 6.03
C PRO A 242 16.47 -24.57 7.45
N ARG A 243 17.31 -24.59 8.49
CA ARG A 243 16.86 -24.43 9.89
C ARG A 243 16.36 -23.02 10.13
N ARG A 244 17.07 -22.03 9.58
CA ARG A 244 16.66 -20.63 9.67
C ARG A 244 15.39 -20.38 8.87
N LEU A 245 15.28 -20.99 7.69
CA LEU A 245 14.08 -20.92 6.86
C LEU A 245 12.84 -21.45 7.61
N ARG A 246 12.93 -22.62 8.27
CA ARG A 246 11.86 -23.14 9.13
C ARG A 246 11.50 -22.17 10.27
N LYS A 247 12.52 -21.59 10.90
CA LYS A 247 12.28 -20.61 11.98
C LYS A 247 11.58 -19.36 11.50
N ILE A 248 11.96 -18.83 10.33
CA ILE A 248 11.30 -17.65 9.72
C ILE A 248 9.88 -17.99 9.29
N ALA A 249 9.66 -19.17 8.72
CA ALA A 249 8.33 -19.64 8.36
C ALA A 249 7.39 -19.70 9.57
N GLY A 250 7.90 -20.13 10.73
CA GLY A 250 7.08 -20.31 11.93
C GLY A 250 5.87 -21.20 11.66
N PHE A 251 6.11 -22.33 10.95
CA PHE A 251 5.06 -23.24 10.54
C PHE A 251 4.42 -23.92 11.76
N PRO A 252 3.09 -23.97 11.86
CA PRO A 252 2.35 -24.42 13.05
C PRO A 252 2.17 -25.96 13.05
N GLU A 253 3.27 -26.72 13.01
CA GLU A 253 3.25 -28.18 13.00
C GLU A 253 2.50 -28.76 14.22
N GLY A 254 1.57 -29.69 13.97
CA GLY A 254 0.71 -30.31 14.98
C GLY A 254 -0.51 -29.48 15.42
N GLU A 255 -0.62 -28.21 15.04
CA GLU A 255 -1.79 -27.39 15.28
C GLU A 255 -2.94 -27.81 14.35
N ARG A 256 -4.19 -27.50 14.74
CA ARG A 256 -5.35 -27.69 13.87
C ARG A 256 -5.15 -26.91 12.57
N PHE A 257 -5.52 -27.53 11.46
CA PHE A 257 -5.44 -26.86 10.16
C PHE A 257 -6.29 -25.58 10.15
N ASP A 258 -5.67 -24.50 9.68
CA ASP A 258 -6.30 -23.20 9.46
C ASP A 258 -5.59 -22.53 8.26
N PRO A 259 -6.33 -22.16 7.20
CA PRO A 259 -5.74 -21.47 6.05
C PRO A 259 -5.07 -20.13 6.40
N GLU A 260 -5.54 -19.42 7.44
CA GLU A 260 -4.96 -18.16 7.88
C GLU A 260 -3.53 -18.35 8.40
N LEU A 261 -3.27 -19.43 9.13
CA LEU A 261 -1.92 -19.76 9.60
C LEU A 261 -0.94 -20.01 8.44
N LEU A 262 -1.40 -20.59 7.33
CA LEU A 262 -0.58 -20.73 6.12
C LEU A 262 -0.29 -19.38 5.45
N GLU A 263 -1.25 -18.48 5.46
CA GLU A 263 -1.03 -17.11 4.96
C GLU A 263 -0.02 -16.36 5.84
N ASP A 264 -0.05 -16.55 7.15
CA ASP A 264 0.94 -15.98 8.06
C ASP A 264 2.35 -16.50 7.79
N VAL A 265 2.50 -17.81 7.52
CA VAL A 265 3.77 -18.40 7.06
C VAL A 265 4.25 -17.70 5.79
N ARG A 266 3.36 -17.48 4.81
CA ARG A 266 3.69 -16.79 3.55
C ARG A 266 4.09 -15.33 3.80
N LYS A 267 3.38 -14.61 4.65
CA LYS A 267 3.68 -13.23 5.05
C LYS A 267 5.05 -13.11 5.72
N ARG A 268 5.36 -13.98 6.69
CA ARG A 268 6.67 -14.03 7.38
C ARG A 268 7.83 -14.24 6.41
N LEU A 269 7.69 -15.20 5.49
CA LEU A 269 8.70 -15.47 4.47
C LEU A 269 8.86 -14.28 3.50
N ARG A 270 7.77 -13.65 3.07
CA ARG A 270 7.79 -12.47 2.20
C ARG A 270 8.44 -11.27 2.88
N ARG A 271 8.12 -11.01 4.15
CA ARG A 271 8.72 -9.93 4.96
C ARG A 271 10.23 -10.06 5.13
N SER A 272 10.77 -11.28 5.11
CA SER A 272 12.22 -11.51 5.16
C SER A 272 12.98 -10.84 4.01
N GLY A 273 12.31 -10.59 2.87
CA GLY A 273 12.90 -10.00 1.67
C GLY A 273 13.93 -10.88 0.94
N VAL A 274 14.10 -12.13 1.35
CA VAL A 274 15.10 -13.07 0.79
C VAL A 274 14.57 -13.76 -0.46
N PHE A 275 13.24 -13.92 -0.59
CA PHE A 275 12.61 -14.74 -1.62
C PHE A 275 11.91 -13.89 -2.67
N SER A 276 12.04 -14.29 -3.95
CA SER A 276 11.32 -13.70 -5.09
C SER A 276 9.99 -14.41 -5.36
N ALA A 277 9.90 -15.70 -5.03
CA ALA A 277 8.68 -16.47 -5.12
C ALA A 277 8.56 -17.41 -3.91
N ILE A 278 7.33 -17.57 -3.44
CA ILE A 278 6.96 -18.42 -2.30
C ILE A 278 5.66 -19.11 -2.68
N THR A 279 5.69 -20.44 -2.75
CA THR A 279 4.51 -21.27 -3.02
C THR A 279 4.34 -22.26 -1.87
N LEU A 280 3.19 -22.23 -1.23
CA LEU A 280 2.76 -23.20 -0.23
C LEU A 280 1.66 -24.03 -0.86
N THR A 281 1.86 -25.35 -0.90
CA THR A 281 0.89 -26.31 -1.48
C THR A 281 0.63 -27.41 -0.46
N GLU A 282 -0.63 -27.63 -0.16
CA GLU A 282 -1.07 -28.75 0.68
C GLU A 282 -0.86 -30.08 -0.05
N ALA A 283 -0.39 -31.09 0.65
CA ALA A 283 -0.25 -32.43 0.07
C ALA A 283 -1.60 -32.97 -0.42
N ASP A 284 -1.60 -33.74 -1.51
CA ASP A 284 -2.83 -34.32 -2.05
C ASP A 284 -3.42 -35.41 -1.15
N TYR A 285 -2.58 -36.07 -0.33
CA TYR A 285 -2.98 -37.15 0.56
C TYR A 285 -2.88 -36.73 2.03
N VAL A 286 -3.74 -37.34 2.83
CA VAL A 286 -3.78 -37.17 4.29
C VAL A 286 -2.97 -38.33 4.91
N ASN A 287 -2.14 -38.00 5.89
CA ASN A 287 -1.38 -38.99 6.65
C ASN A 287 -2.30 -39.83 7.54
N ALA A 288 -1.83 -41.04 7.91
CA ALA A 288 -2.62 -41.98 8.71
C ALA A 288 -3.00 -41.48 10.12
N ASP A 289 -2.31 -40.48 10.61
CA ASP A 289 -2.53 -39.81 11.90
C ASP A 289 -3.41 -38.54 11.79
N ASN A 290 -4.11 -38.35 10.66
CA ASN A 290 -4.92 -37.15 10.34
C ASN A 290 -4.07 -35.87 10.28
N THR A 291 -2.80 -35.95 9.90
CA THR A 291 -1.99 -34.78 9.60
C THR A 291 -1.91 -34.52 8.08
N LEU A 292 -1.71 -33.28 7.70
CA LEU A 292 -1.58 -32.82 6.32
C LEU A 292 -0.23 -32.12 6.15
N ASP A 293 0.66 -32.70 5.36
CA ASP A 293 1.93 -32.10 5.03
C ASP A 293 1.75 -30.89 4.09
N VAL A 294 2.69 -29.96 4.16
CA VAL A 294 2.71 -28.78 3.28
C VAL A 294 4.06 -28.69 2.57
N ASP A 295 4.02 -28.61 1.24
CA ASP A 295 5.19 -28.37 0.42
C ASP A 295 5.43 -26.85 0.30
N LEU A 296 6.61 -26.39 0.74
CA LEU A 296 7.10 -25.02 0.58
C LEU A 296 8.15 -25.00 -0.53
N LEU A 297 7.81 -24.38 -1.66
CA LEU A 297 8.74 -24.08 -2.73
C LEU A 297 9.13 -22.61 -2.68
N VAL A 298 10.42 -22.32 -2.59
CA VAL A 298 10.97 -20.97 -2.55
C VAL A 298 11.95 -20.72 -3.70
N ALA A 299 11.98 -19.49 -4.18
CA ALA A 299 13.04 -19.02 -5.08
C ALA A 299 13.72 -17.82 -4.43
N GLU A 300 15.04 -17.89 -4.25
CA GLU A 300 15.80 -16.81 -3.62
C GLU A 300 15.98 -15.62 -4.58
N GLN A 301 15.92 -14.40 -4.02
CA GLN A 301 16.24 -13.18 -4.75
C GLN A 301 17.76 -13.03 -4.98
N LYS A 302 18.11 -12.09 -5.86
CA LYS A 302 19.51 -11.64 -5.98
C LYS A 302 19.97 -11.08 -4.64
N LEU A 303 21.17 -11.54 -4.19
CA LEU A 303 21.69 -11.17 -2.87
C LEU A 303 21.87 -9.67 -2.68
N ARG A 304 22.30 -8.97 -3.71
CA ARG A 304 22.66 -7.55 -3.63
C ARG A 304 21.69 -6.70 -4.43
N ARG A 305 21.37 -5.53 -3.88
CA ARG A 305 20.62 -4.48 -4.56
C ARG A 305 21.33 -3.16 -4.29
N LEU A 306 21.51 -2.37 -5.34
CA LEU A 306 21.95 -0.99 -5.28
C LEU A 306 20.78 -0.13 -5.75
N GLY A 307 20.54 0.98 -5.08
CA GLY A 307 19.58 1.98 -5.51
C GLY A 307 20.07 3.37 -5.14
N GLY A 308 19.52 4.38 -5.77
CA GLY A 308 19.83 5.77 -5.49
C GLY A 308 18.78 6.69 -6.08
N GLY A 309 18.78 7.92 -5.62
CA GLY A 309 17.89 8.99 -6.06
C GLY A 309 18.59 10.32 -6.02
N PHE A 310 18.02 11.30 -6.68
CA PHE A 310 18.41 12.69 -6.56
C PHE A 310 17.16 13.57 -6.50
N GLU A 311 17.29 14.69 -5.80
CA GLU A 311 16.27 15.72 -5.68
C GLU A 311 16.96 17.07 -5.82
N TYR A 312 16.29 18.04 -6.41
CA TYR A 312 16.79 19.39 -6.54
C TYR A 312 15.78 20.40 -6.05
N SER A 313 16.20 21.27 -5.16
CA SER A 313 15.46 22.42 -4.68
C SER A 313 16.22 23.70 -5.06
N SER A 314 15.51 24.75 -5.37
CA SER A 314 16.12 26.06 -5.68
C SER A 314 16.71 26.76 -4.45
N ILE A 315 16.42 26.26 -3.24
CA ILE A 315 16.86 26.81 -1.95
C ILE A 315 17.90 25.89 -1.34
N ASP A 316 17.52 24.64 -1.11
CA ASP A 316 18.35 23.65 -0.42
C ASP A 316 19.39 23.01 -1.35
N GLY A 317 19.35 23.34 -2.67
CA GLY A 317 20.32 22.78 -3.61
C GLY A 317 20.01 21.34 -4.06
N LEU A 318 21.04 20.53 -4.27
CA LEU A 318 20.94 19.16 -4.75
C LEU A 318 21.12 18.17 -3.59
N ARG A 319 20.17 17.22 -3.48
CA ARG A 319 20.22 16.06 -2.57
C ARG A 319 20.52 14.81 -3.37
N LEU A 320 21.50 14.04 -2.96
CA LEU A 320 21.86 12.73 -3.49
C LEU A 320 21.67 11.67 -2.41
N THR A 321 20.92 10.61 -2.76
CA THR A 321 20.70 9.47 -1.88
C THR A 321 21.17 8.18 -2.54
N GLY A 322 21.77 7.29 -1.78
CA GLY A 322 22.19 5.99 -2.25
C GLY A 322 22.05 4.92 -1.17
N TYR A 323 21.74 3.70 -1.58
CA TYR A 323 21.79 2.57 -0.66
C TYR A 323 22.39 1.32 -1.31
N TRP A 324 23.01 0.51 -0.49
CA TRP A 324 23.44 -0.84 -0.81
C TRP A 324 22.81 -1.82 0.16
N LEU A 325 22.21 -2.89 -0.39
CA LEU A 325 21.49 -3.92 0.37
C LEU A 325 22.08 -5.29 0.06
N HIS A 326 22.37 -6.08 1.13
CA HIS A 326 22.67 -7.52 1.03
C HIS A 326 21.63 -8.33 1.80
N ARG A 327 20.93 -9.25 1.12
CA ARG A 327 19.71 -9.91 1.63
C ARG A 327 19.91 -11.16 2.48
N ASN A 328 21.10 -11.71 2.54
CA ASN A 328 21.36 -12.96 3.27
C ASN A 328 22.85 -12.99 3.67
N LEU A 329 23.22 -12.16 4.64
CA LEU A 329 24.60 -11.86 4.96
C LEU A 329 25.33 -13.08 5.55
N MET A 330 24.70 -13.79 6.49
CA MET A 330 25.24 -14.95 7.22
C MET A 330 24.45 -16.23 6.94
N HIS A 331 23.75 -16.32 5.81
CA HIS A 331 22.92 -17.45 5.39
C HIS A 331 21.66 -17.70 6.26
N GLY A 332 21.40 -16.84 7.23
CA GLY A 332 20.23 -16.91 8.12
C GLY A 332 19.09 -15.94 7.78
N GLY A 333 19.16 -15.30 6.60
CA GLY A 333 18.21 -14.28 6.18
C GLY A 333 18.52 -12.90 6.75
N GLU A 334 19.71 -12.69 7.32
CA GLU A 334 20.13 -11.40 7.81
C GLU A 334 20.28 -10.40 6.65
N ARG A 335 19.67 -9.24 6.79
CA ARG A 335 19.69 -8.17 5.80
C ARG A 335 20.58 -7.05 6.27
N LEU A 336 21.69 -6.82 5.56
CA LEU A 336 22.55 -5.65 5.77
C LEU A 336 22.16 -4.57 4.78
N ARG A 337 21.86 -3.38 5.29
CA ARG A 337 21.61 -2.17 4.51
C ARG A 337 22.60 -1.09 4.92
N ILE A 338 23.16 -0.43 3.93
CA ILE A 338 24.00 0.75 4.08
C ILE A 338 23.35 1.87 3.29
N ASP A 339 23.03 2.97 3.93
CA ASP A 339 22.45 4.17 3.34
C ASP A 339 23.49 5.30 3.41
N ALA A 340 23.60 6.08 2.34
CA ALA A 340 24.44 7.26 2.27
C ALA A 340 23.69 8.39 1.59
N ASN A 341 23.61 9.55 2.25
CA ASN A 341 22.98 10.76 1.73
C ASN A 341 23.99 11.91 1.78
N VAL A 342 23.93 12.76 0.78
CA VAL A 342 24.56 14.08 0.74
C VAL A 342 23.48 15.07 0.34
N GLU A 343 23.25 16.05 1.18
CA GLU A 343 22.15 17.02 1.05
C GLU A 343 22.74 18.43 0.97
N ASP A 344 21.96 19.39 0.52
CA ASP A 344 22.26 20.83 0.47
C ASP A 344 23.49 21.19 -0.37
N ILE A 345 23.74 20.40 -1.42
CA ILE A 345 24.84 20.66 -2.37
C ILE A 345 24.53 21.92 -3.18
N GLY A 346 25.27 22.99 -2.89
CA GLY A 346 25.09 24.30 -3.53
C GLY A 346 23.88 25.07 -2.99
N SER A 347 23.44 24.79 -1.77
CA SER A 347 22.50 25.62 -1.01
C SER A 347 23.03 27.05 -0.88
N SER A 348 22.12 28.00 -0.76
CA SER A 348 22.43 29.41 -0.53
C SER A 348 22.29 29.83 0.95
N THR A 349 21.78 28.95 1.79
CA THR A 349 21.41 29.20 3.19
C THR A 349 22.10 28.29 4.19
N SER A 350 22.59 27.13 3.76
CA SER A 350 23.23 26.13 4.64
C SER A 350 24.50 25.55 4.01
N GLY A 351 25.27 24.81 4.78
CA GLY A 351 26.38 23.99 4.31
C GLY A 351 25.90 22.68 3.70
N MET A 352 26.83 21.73 3.48
CA MET A 352 26.48 20.39 2.98
C MET A 352 26.25 19.43 4.14
N ASP A 353 25.14 18.70 4.08
CA ASP A 353 24.78 17.68 5.03
C ASP A 353 25.21 16.29 4.59
N TYR A 354 25.68 15.49 5.53
CA TYR A 354 26.14 14.13 5.30
C TYR A 354 25.48 13.16 6.27
N LYS A 355 24.99 12.05 5.74
CA LYS A 355 24.45 10.95 6.54
C LYS A 355 24.97 9.62 6.04
N LEU A 356 25.49 8.79 6.95
CA LEU A 356 25.87 7.41 6.69
C LEU A 356 25.23 6.51 7.73
N GLY A 357 24.35 5.61 7.29
CA GLY A 357 23.67 4.64 8.14
C GLY A 357 24.01 3.20 7.77
N VAL A 358 24.15 2.35 8.78
CA VAL A 358 24.32 0.90 8.62
C VAL A 358 23.29 0.20 9.50
N ARG A 359 22.51 -0.72 8.93
CA ARG A 359 21.53 -1.52 9.65
C ARG A 359 21.62 -2.99 9.27
N ILE A 360 21.62 -3.87 10.26
CA ILE A 360 21.55 -5.32 10.09
C ILE A 360 20.27 -5.81 10.76
N ASP A 361 19.34 -6.32 9.96
CA ASP A 361 18.12 -6.95 10.44
C ASP A 361 18.29 -8.46 10.46
N ARG A 362 17.77 -9.13 11.48
CA ARG A 362 17.72 -10.58 11.61
C ARG A 362 16.29 -11.03 11.88
N PRO A 363 15.55 -11.53 10.87
CA PRO A 363 14.18 -12.02 11.04
C PRO A 363 14.12 -13.21 11.97
N ALA A 364 12.99 -13.45 12.61
CA ALA A 364 12.74 -14.56 13.54
C ALA A 364 13.83 -14.70 14.62
N THR A 365 14.16 -13.61 15.33
CA THR A 365 15.23 -13.62 16.32
C THR A 365 14.81 -14.37 17.60
N LEU A 366 13.72 -14.01 18.23
CA LEU A 366 13.15 -14.66 19.41
C LEU A 366 11.89 -15.45 19.05
N HIS A 367 11.04 -14.86 18.23
CA HIS A 367 9.77 -15.41 17.74
C HIS A 367 9.72 -15.21 16.21
N PRO A 368 8.95 -16.00 15.42
CA PRO A 368 8.83 -15.82 13.97
C PRO A 368 8.47 -14.38 13.55
N ASP A 369 7.66 -13.69 14.33
CA ASP A 369 7.20 -12.33 14.07
C ASP A 369 8.08 -11.23 14.70
N VAL A 370 9.23 -11.60 15.29
CA VAL A 370 10.20 -10.67 15.87
C VAL A 370 11.44 -10.57 15.00
N THR A 371 11.75 -9.37 14.52
CA THR A 371 13.00 -9.05 13.84
C THR A 371 13.91 -8.31 14.80
N GLY A 372 15.05 -8.89 15.14
CA GLY A 372 16.11 -8.20 15.85
C GLY A 372 16.94 -7.36 14.89
N TYR A 373 17.46 -6.21 15.35
CA TYR A 373 18.34 -5.38 14.52
C TYR A 373 19.45 -4.72 15.32
N VAL A 374 20.51 -4.37 14.58
CA VAL A 374 21.60 -3.50 15.05
C VAL A 374 21.71 -2.35 14.06
N THR A 375 21.89 -1.14 14.55
CA THR A 375 22.03 0.07 13.72
C THR A 375 23.22 0.90 14.21
N ALA A 376 23.90 1.53 13.25
CA ALA A 376 24.89 2.57 13.50
C ALA A 376 24.68 3.68 12.47
N GLU A 377 24.69 4.92 12.91
CA GLU A 377 24.48 6.09 12.05
C GLU A 377 25.40 7.23 12.48
N VAL A 378 25.91 7.95 11.52
CA VAL A 378 26.62 9.21 11.71
C VAL A 378 26.01 10.26 10.80
N THR A 379 25.74 11.45 11.34
CA THR A 379 25.27 12.62 10.60
C THR A 379 26.17 13.81 10.86
N SER A 380 26.25 14.71 9.89
CA SER A 380 26.85 16.03 10.03
C SER A 380 25.95 17.01 9.30
N GLU A 381 25.38 17.94 10.02
CA GLU A 381 24.41 18.93 9.57
C GLU A 381 25.02 20.32 9.75
N GLN A 382 24.92 21.16 8.72
CA GLN A 382 25.47 22.51 8.71
C GLN A 382 24.38 23.51 8.34
N GLU A 383 23.67 24.00 9.33
CA GLU A 383 22.60 24.97 9.19
C GLU A 383 23.09 26.41 9.35
N GLU A 384 22.24 27.38 9.06
CA GLU A 384 22.59 28.80 9.16
C GLU A 384 22.99 29.21 10.59
N ASP A 385 22.30 28.62 11.60
CA ASP A 385 22.42 29.00 13.01
C ASP A 385 23.25 28.03 13.85
N TYR A 386 23.56 26.83 13.31
CA TYR A 386 24.33 25.81 14.04
C TYR A 386 24.99 24.76 13.14
N ASP A 387 26.07 24.19 13.65
CA ASP A 387 26.69 22.97 13.13
C ASP A 387 26.42 21.81 14.09
N GLN A 388 25.93 20.68 13.63
CA GLN A 388 25.68 19.49 14.45
C GLN A 388 26.37 18.24 13.89
N LYS A 389 27.00 17.47 14.78
CA LYS A 389 27.53 16.13 14.46
C LYS A 389 26.96 15.11 15.41
N THR A 390 26.29 14.07 14.85
CA THR A 390 25.66 13.04 15.66
C THR A 390 26.19 11.66 15.32
N GLY A 391 26.48 10.87 16.34
CA GLY A 391 26.77 9.44 16.24
C GLY A 391 25.79 8.64 17.06
N THR A 392 25.09 7.69 16.43
CA THR A 392 24.13 6.81 17.09
C THR A 392 24.52 5.36 16.86
N PHE A 393 24.54 4.57 17.93
CA PHE A 393 24.68 3.11 17.87
C PHE A 393 23.58 2.47 18.71
N GLY A 394 22.90 1.45 18.15
CA GLY A 394 21.81 0.82 18.88
C GLY A 394 21.51 -0.59 18.41
N PHE A 395 20.73 -1.28 19.22
CA PHE A 395 20.12 -2.56 18.87
C PHE A 395 18.68 -2.62 19.40
N GLY A 396 17.84 -3.35 18.69
CA GLY A 396 16.42 -3.39 19.04
C GLY A 396 15.68 -4.57 18.43
N PHE A 397 14.39 -4.56 18.67
CA PHE A 397 13.47 -5.58 18.21
C PHE A 397 12.22 -4.92 17.65
N THR A 398 11.82 -5.34 16.46
CA THR A 398 10.53 -4.99 15.85
C THR A 398 9.63 -6.22 15.94
N TYR A 399 8.48 -6.11 16.59
CA TYR A 399 7.43 -7.12 16.67
C TYR A 399 6.28 -6.74 15.75
N MET A 400 5.94 -7.62 14.80
CA MET A 400 4.79 -7.48 13.92
C MET A 400 3.70 -8.46 14.36
N HIS A 401 2.71 -7.96 15.12
CA HIS A 401 1.60 -8.79 15.57
C HIS A 401 0.76 -9.28 14.36
N ASN A 402 0.48 -8.37 13.45
CA ASN A 402 -0.17 -8.62 12.16
C ASN A 402 0.25 -7.53 11.16
N ASP A 403 -0.40 -7.45 10.00
CA ASP A 403 -0.10 -6.42 8.99
C ASP A 403 -0.50 -5.00 9.43
N GLN A 404 -1.30 -4.88 10.48
CA GLN A 404 -1.86 -3.62 10.99
C GLN A 404 -1.13 -3.10 12.22
N LEU A 405 -0.66 -3.99 13.11
CA LEU A 405 -0.09 -3.63 14.41
C LEU A 405 1.38 -4.02 14.51
N THR A 406 2.24 -3.00 14.65
CA THR A 406 3.68 -3.15 14.80
C THR A 406 4.15 -2.45 16.08
N ALA A 407 5.05 -3.07 16.81
CA ALA A 407 5.74 -2.48 17.96
C ALA A 407 7.25 -2.55 17.79
N ASP A 408 7.95 -1.54 18.26
CA ASP A 408 9.43 -1.46 18.21
C ASP A 408 9.98 -1.08 19.58
N ILE A 409 11.11 -1.64 19.94
CA ILE A 409 11.90 -1.26 21.13
C ILE A 409 13.37 -1.36 20.80
N ALA A 410 14.14 -0.35 21.18
CA ALA A 410 15.60 -0.37 21.04
C ALA A 410 16.30 0.20 22.27
N LEU A 411 17.57 -0.14 22.41
CA LEU A 411 18.52 0.55 23.27
C LEU A 411 19.54 1.23 22.37
N GLN A 412 19.76 2.53 22.58
CA GLN A 412 20.65 3.35 21.78
C GLN A 412 21.62 4.11 22.67
N PHE A 413 22.87 4.19 22.24
CA PHE A 413 23.85 5.18 22.68
C PHE A 413 23.92 6.28 21.65
N ARG A 414 23.86 7.55 22.08
CA ARG A 414 23.95 8.72 21.22
C ARG A 414 24.99 9.68 21.76
N ALA A 415 25.75 10.24 20.84
CA ALA A 415 26.73 11.30 21.11
C ALA A 415 26.50 12.39 20.07
N LEU A 416 26.19 13.59 20.51
CA LEU A 416 25.97 14.77 19.68
C LEU A 416 26.92 15.87 20.09
N GLN A 417 27.37 16.63 19.12
CA GLN A 417 28.12 17.86 19.30
C GLN A 417 27.40 18.94 18.52
N VAL A 418 27.01 20.01 19.17
CA VAL A 418 26.36 21.19 18.60
C VAL A 418 27.27 22.37 18.80
N ASP A 419 27.56 23.09 17.74
CA ASP A 419 28.30 24.35 17.74
C ASP A 419 27.33 25.44 17.23
N ASP A 420 26.89 26.36 18.08
CA ASP A 420 26.01 27.49 17.80
C ASP A 420 26.56 28.81 18.34
N GLU A 421 25.83 29.90 18.29
CA GLU A 421 26.25 31.20 18.79
C GLU A 421 26.54 31.22 20.30
N SER A 422 25.91 30.31 21.07
CA SER A 422 26.18 30.18 22.52
C SER A 422 27.50 29.46 22.84
N GLY A 423 28.08 28.79 21.83
CA GLY A 423 29.28 28.04 21.91
C GLY A 423 29.10 26.56 21.56
N ARG A 424 29.99 25.72 22.10
CA ARG A 424 30.02 24.29 21.82
C ARG A 424 29.44 23.50 22.98
N THR A 425 28.38 22.69 22.66
CA THR A 425 27.76 21.80 23.63
C THR A 425 27.88 20.34 23.14
N ASP A 426 28.35 19.47 24.03
CA ASP A 426 28.43 18.02 23.78
C ASP A 426 27.36 17.29 24.58
N PHE A 427 26.53 16.50 23.91
CA PHE A 427 25.50 15.64 24.54
C PHE A 427 25.91 14.18 24.42
N ARG A 428 25.81 13.42 25.51
CA ARG A 428 25.99 11.96 25.51
C ARG A 428 24.92 11.31 26.36
N LEU A 429 24.21 10.33 25.77
CA LEU A 429 23.08 9.71 26.45
C LEU A 429 22.87 8.25 26.03
N PHE A 430 22.23 7.51 26.91
CA PHE A 430 21.51 6.29 26.55
C PHE A 430 20.03 6.59 26.38
N ALA A 431 19.44 6.04 25.34
CA ALA A 431 18.01 6.17 25.04
C ALA A 431 17.37 4.80 24.86
N LEU A 432 16.08 4.69 25.25
CA LEU A 432 15.26 3.50 25.06
C LEU A 432 14.02 3.87 24.24
N PRO A 433 14.16 4.09 22.91
CA PRO A 433 13.01 4.35 22.07
C PRO A 433 12.07 3.13 22.01
N MET A 434 10.82 3.38 22.25
CA MET A 434 9.71 2.42 22.14
C MET A 434 8.60 3.04 21.32
N SER A 435 8.00 2.29 20.40
CA SER A 435 6.88 2.78 19.59
C SER A 435 5.88 1.70 19.28
N VAL A 436 4.64 2.11 19.05
CA VAL A 436 3.55 1.27 18.55
C VAL A 436 2.86 2.00 17.41
N THR A 437 2.65 1.28 16.31
CA THR A 437 1.90 1.77 15.14
C THR A 437 0.70 0.85 14.89
N TRP A 438 -0.49 1.44 14.77
CA TRP A 438 -1.71 0.74 14.40
C TRP A 438 -2.30 1.37 13.14
N ASP A 439 -2.16 0.66 12.00
CA ASP A 439 -2.57 1.13 10.67
C ASP A 439 -3.78 0.34 10.17
N MET A 440 -4.92 1.00 10.15
CA MET A 440 -6.21 0.47 9.66
C MET A 440 -6.67 1.22 8.39
N ARG A 441 -5.77 1.89 7.68
CA ARG A 441 -6.09 2.56 6.43
C ARG A 441 -6.31 1.55 5.30
N ASP A 442 -7.22 1.88 4.41
CA ASP A 442 -7.48 1.12 3.18
C ASP A 442 -6.32 1.20 2.17
N ASP A 443 -5.60 2.32 2.13
CA ASP A 443 -4.41 2.56 1.31
C ASP A 443 -3.41 3.44 2.07
N THR A 444 -2.13 3.07 2.05
CA THR A 444 -1.07 3.79 2.77
C THR A 444 -0.67 5.10 2.11
N THR A 445 -0.88 5.25 0.81
CA THR A 445 -0.46 6.41 0.01
C THR A 445 -1.60 7.37 -0.31
N ASN A 446 -2.83 6.86 -0.38
CA ASN A 446 -4.04 7.61 -0.72
C ASN A 446 -5.26 7.13 0.07
N ALA A 447 -5.15 7.16 1.39
CA ALA A 447 -6.19 6.70 2.29
C ALA A 447 -7.51 7.47 2.08
N LYS A 448 -8.59 6.69 1.97
CA LYS A 448 -9.97 7.17 1.86
C LYS A 448 -10.79 6.81 3.08
N ARG A 449 -10.44 5.72 3.76
CA ARG A 449 -11.14 5.20 4.93
C ARG A 449 -10.17 4.63 5.93
N GLY A 450 -10.61 4.57 7.17
CA GLY A 450 -9.84 4.00 8.27
C GLY A 450 -9.07 5.03 9.06
N PHE A 451 -8.12 4.55 9.85
CA PHE A 451 -7.30 5.39 10.71
C PHE A 451 -5.86 4.85 10.80
N TRP A 452 -4.97 5.71 11.24
CA TRP A 452 -3.60 5.36 11.59
C TRP A 452 -3.28 6.00 12.93
N LEU A 453 -2.78 5.22 13.89
CA LEU A 453 -2.37 5.68 15.21
C LEU A 453 -0.90 5.33 15.43
N PHE A 454 -0.15 6.27 15.95
CA PHE A 454 1.23 6.12 16.34
C PHE A 454 1.43 6.67 17.75
N GLY A 455 2.13 5.91 18.57
CA GLY A 455 2.58 6.35 19.89
C GLY A 455 4.03 5.96 20.08
N SER A 456 4.84 6.87 20.59
CA SER A 456 6.21 6.59 20.97
C SER A 456 6.58 7.23 22.29
N THR A 457 7.49 6.58 23.00
CA THR A 457 8.20 7.16 24.13
C THR A 457 9.66 6.80 24.04
N THR A 458 10.51 7.78 24.28
CA THR A 458 11.97 7.64 24.28
C THR A 458 12.52 8.14 25.62
N PRO A 459 12.48 7.34 26.70
CA PRO A 459 13.27 7.65 27.89
C PRO A 459 14.74 7.75 27.56
N PHE A 460 15.41 8.73 28.11
CA PHE A 460 16.85 8.93 27.95
C PHE A 460 17.52 9.33 29.27
N VAL A 461 18.77 8.97 29.40
CA VAL A 461 19.59 9.29 30.57
C VAL A 461 20.86 9.94 30.07
N GLY A 462 21.09 11.18 30.48
CA GLY A 462 22.33 11.91 30.24
C GLY A 462 23.52 11.25 30.95
N LEU A 463 24.67 11.29 30.32
CA LEU A 463 25.91 10.73 30.85
C LEU A 463 26.92 11.83 31.26
N GLN A 464 26.54 13.07 31.07
CA GLN A 464 27.35 14.27 31.36
C GLN A 464 26.46 15.33 32.01
N ASP A 465 27.05 16.31 32.67
CA ASP A 465 26.28 17.36 33.36
C ASP A 465 25.47 18.23 32.39
N GLU A 466 25.96 18.38 31.14
CA GLU A 466 25.28 19.15 30.08
C GLU A 466 24.11 18.39 29.43
N THR A 467 23.92 17.13 29.76
CA THR A 467 22.84 16.30 29.17
C THR A 467 21.85 15.90 30.23
N GLY A 468 20.64 16.38 30.13
CA GLY A 468 19.55 16.05 31.03
C GLY A 468 19.08 14.60 30.95
N THR A 469 18.24 14.24 31.91
CA THR A 469 17.57 12.93 31.96
C THR A 469 16.08 13.14 31.86
N GLY A 470 15.44 12.45 30.93
CA GLY A 470 14.02 12.67 30.66
C GLY A 470 13.40 11.63 29.73
N ALA A 471 12.29 11.99 29.14
CA ALA A 471 11.60 11.17 28.16
C ALA A 471 10.89 12.04 27.12
N GLN A 472 11.16 11.82 25.83
CA GLN A 472 10.33 12.36 24.77
C GLN A 472 9.11 11.44 24.58
N VAL A 473 7.91 12.00 24.52
CA VAL A 473 6.66 11.28 24.24
C VAL A 473 5.98 11.92 23.05
N VAL A 474 5.57 11.10 22.06
CA VAL A 474 4.85 11.55 20.87
C VAL A 474 3.62 10.67 20.65
N ALA A 475 2.49 11.30 20.37
CA ALA A 475 1.27 10.63 19.92
C ALA A 475 0.77 11.29 18.63
N GLU A 476 0.46 10.50 17.61
CA GLU A 476 -0.11 11.00 16.36
C GLU A 476 -1.28 10.12 15.94
N GLY A 477 -2.38 10.76 15.54
CA GLY A 477 -3.56 10.10 14.99
C GLY A 477 -3.94 10.71 13.64
N ARG A 478 -4.33 9.84 12.71
CA ARG A 478 -4.87 10.22 11.39
C ARG A 478 -6.17 9.48 11.18
N SER A 479 -7.15 10.13 10.56
CA SER A 479 -8.43 9.51 10.23
C SER A 479 -8.94 9.97 8.88
N TYR A 480 -9.68 9.10 8.20
CA TYR A 480 -10.14 9.31 6.83
C TYR A 480 -11.57 8.82 6.70
N TYR A 481 -12.40 9.64 6.07
CA TYR A 481 -13.80 9.33 5.81
C TYR A 481 -14.21 9.78 4.41
N SER A 482 -14.58 8.83 3.55
CA SER A 482 -15.03 9.11 2.18
C SER A 482 -16.53 8.89 2.02
N PHE A 483 -17.16 9.77 1.24
CA PHE A 483 -18.58 9.73 0.93
C PHE A 483 -18.88 10.24 -0.49
N GLY A 484 -20.13 10.07 -0.92
CA GLY A 484 -20.58 10.38 -2.28
C GLY A 484 -20.35 9.19 -3.24
N ALA A 485 -20.86 9.31 -4.47
CA ALA A 485 -20.68 8.28 -5.49
C ALA A 485 -19.15 8.14 -5.80
N ASP A 486 -18.66 6.91 -5.89
CA ASP A 486 -17.27 6.56 -6.18
C ASP A 486 -16.25 7.23 -5.22
N ASP A 487 -16.60 7.39 -3.94
CA ASP A 487 -15.78 8.06 -2.93
C ASP A 487 -15.29 9.45 -3.39
N ARG A 488 -16.21 10.23 -3.95
CA ARG A 488 -15.90 11.52 -4.57
C ARG A 488 -15.34 12.55 -3.60
N PHE A 489 -15.77 12.50 -2.34
CA PHE A 489 -15.33 13.41 -1.28
C PHE A 489 -14.64 12.62 -0.18
N THR A 490 -13.49 13.10 0.29
CA THR A 490 -12.77 12.55 1.45
C THR A 490 -12.46 13.65 2.43
N LEU A 491 -12.86 13.47 3.68
CA LEU A 491 -12.38 14.28 4.80
C LEU A 491 -11.21 13.53 5.45
N ALA A 492 -10.11 14.22 5.65
CA ALA A 492 -8.94 13.70 6.33
C ALA A 492 -8.56 14.63 7.48
N GLY A 493 -8.23 14.04 8.62
CA GLY A 493 -7.78 14.75 9.80
C GLY A 493 -6.52 14.13 10.37
N ARG A 494 -5.60 14.95 10.90
CA ARG A 494 -4.41 14.55 11.62
C ARG A 494 -4.28 15.37 12.88
N SER A 495 -3.88 14.74 13.98
CA SER A 495 -3.43 15.42 15.19
C SER A 495 -2.11 14.83 15.66
N ARG A 496 -1.19 15.67 16.09
CA ARG A 496 0.10 15.27 16.68
C ARG A 496 0.31 16.04 17.97
N LEU A 497 0.67 15.31 19.01
CA LEU A 497 1.05 15.83 20.32
C LEU A 497 2.43 15.29 20.68
N GLY A 498 3.28 16.14 21.21
CA GLY A 498 4.59 15.73 21.69
C GLY A 498 4.97 16.50 22.94
N SER A 499 5.73 15.88 23.84
CA SER A 499 6.33 16.55 25.00
C SER A 499 7.62 15.86 25.41
N VAL A 500 8.61 16.63 25.84
CA VAL A 500 9.79 16.17 26.56
C VAL A 500 9.55 16.39 28.04
N LEU A 501 9.74 15.38 28.85
CA LEU A 501 9.45 15.39 30.28
C LEU A 501 10.72 15.08 31.07
N GLY A 502 10.97 15.78 32.17
CA GLY A 502 12.01 15.46 33.15
C GLY A 502 13.40 16.03 32.85
N SER A 503 13.62 16.67 31.70
CA SER A 503 14.84 17.41 31.35
C SER A 503 14.52 18.89 31.27
N GLU A 504 15.49 19.74 31.43
CA GLU A 504 15.42 21.18 31.13
C GLU A 504 15.67 21.41 29.64
N LEU A 505 15.24 22.55 29.11
CA LEU A 505 15.32 22.86 27.68
C LEU A 505 16.78 22.85 27.19
N GLU A 506 17.67 23.51 27.93
CA GLU A 506 19.08 23.66 27.62
C GLU A 506 19.90 22.36 27.73
N GLU A 507 19.43 21.42 28.57
CA GLU A 507 20.02 20.09 28.76
C GLU A 507 19.43 19.04 27.79
N THR A 508 18.44 19.41 27.00
CA THR A 508 17.76 18.49 26.07
C THR A 508 18.43 18.55 24.70
N PRO A 509 18.89 17.42 24.14
CA PRO A 509 19.39 17.37 22.78
C PRO A 509 18.42 17.98 21.78
N ARG A 510 18.89 18.83 20.86
CA ARG A 510 18.08 19.61 19.92
C ARG A 510 17.12 18.73 19.11
N ASP A 511 17.52 17.55 18.70
CA ASP A 511 16.71 16.59 17.95
C ASP A 511 15.60 15.87 18.78
N TYR A 512 15.53 16.12 20.08
CA TYR A 512 14.38 15.76 20.93
C TYR A 512 13.40 16.91 21.13
N LEU A 513 13.80 18.14 20.79
CA LEU A 513 12.93 19.30 20.83
C LEU A 513 11.95 19.32 19.63
N PHE A 514 10.92 20.13 19.74
CA PHE A 514 9.87 20.21 18.73
C PHE A 514 9.87 21.55 18.03
N PHE A 515 9.82 21.50 16.71
CA PHE A 515 9.66 22.64 15.82
C PHE A 515 8.36 22.54 15.06
N SER A 516 7.80 23.67 14.65
CA SER A 516 6.65 23.78 13.79
C SER A 516 6.93 24.69 12.59
N GLY A 517 6.06 24.61 11.58
CA GLY A 517 6.23 25.26 10.28
C GLY A 517 6.56 24.25 9.19
N GLY A 518 6.20 24.57 7.96
CA GLY A 518 6.46 23.74 6.79
C GLY A 518 5.46 22.61 6.55
N GLY A 519 5.74 21.82 5.52
CA GLY A 519 4.84 20.80 4.99
C GLY A 519 4.56 19.61 5.91
N GLY A 520 5.38 19.41 6.94
CA GLY A 520 5.24 18.33 7.92
C GLY A 520 4.36 18.66 9.13
N THR A 521 4.14 19.92 9.40
CA THR A 521 3.36 20.43 10.54
C THR A 521 2.31 21.44 10.13
N VAL A 522 2.65 22.71 9.91
CA VAL A 522 1.74 23.79 9.54
C VAL A 522 2.16 24.39 8.20
N ARG A 523 1.48 24.01 7.12
CA ARG A 523 1.71 24.55 5.78
C ARG A 523 1.33 26.05 5.76
N GLY A 524 2.11 26.84 5.04
CA GLY A 524 1.97 28.29 5.00
C GLY A 524 2.98 29.00 5.89
N GLN A 525 3.48 28.37 6.93
CA GLN A 525 4.60 28.84 7.72
C GLN A 525 5.93 28.31 7.14
N PRO A 526 7.07 29.03 7.21
CA PRO A 526 8.36 28.52 6.79
C PRO A 526 8.76 27.25 7.55
N TYR A 527 9.64 26.45 6.97
CA TYR A 527 10.11 25.19 7.58
C TYR A 527 10.84 25.47 8.90
N GLU A 528 10.45 24.75 9.97
CA GLU A 528 11.02 24.85 11.33
C GLU A 528 11.17 26.26 11.90
N SER A 529 10.49 27.23 11.32
CA SER A 529 10.56 28.64 11.70
C SER A 529 9.91 28.97 13.05
N LEU A 530 9.13 28.03 13.58
CA LEU A 530 8.33 28.25 14.78
C LEU A 530 8.85 27.32 15.88
N GLY A 531 9.70 27.88 16.69
CA GLY A 531 10.26 27.32 17.91
C GLY A 531 9.96 28.21 19.11
N VAL A 532 10.90 28.31 20.02
CA VAL A 532 10.89 29.20 21.19
C VAL A 532 12.19 30.01 21.23
N ASP A 533 12.09 31.26 21.58
CA ASP A 533 13.21 32.20 21.66
C ASP A 533 13.85 32.09 23.06
N VAL A 534 15.05 31.56 23.15
CA VAL A 534 15.67 31.18 24.46
C VAL A 534 16.85 32.01 24.83
N ILE A 535 17.60 32.56 23.88
CA ILE A 535 18.86 33.26 24.13
C ILE A 535 18.86 34.58 23.39
N GLU A 536 19.14 35.69 24.13
CA GLU A 536 19.41 36.98 23.53
C GLU A 536 20.88 36.99 23.03
N GLY A 537 21.05 36.72 21.72
CA GLY A 537 22.34 36.75 21.04
C GLY A 537 22.76 38.17 20.64
N SER A 538 23.91 38.28 19.95
CA SER A 538 24.47 39.58 19.50
C SER A 538 23.60 40.26 18.44
N ASP A 539 22.84 39.53 17.66
CA ASP A 539 22.02 39.98 16.53
C ASP A 539 20.50 39.73 16.69
N GLY A 540 20.06 39.30 17.89
CA GLY A 540 18.67 38.98 18.21
C GLY A 540 18.52 37.74 19.07
N PHE A 541 17.32 37.15 19.11
CA PHE A 541 17.10 35.91 19.84
C PHE A 541 17.50 34.69 18.98
N VAL A 542 18.17 33.72 19.60
CA VAL A 542 18.41 32.39 19.02
C VAL A 542 17.14 31.54 19.23
N THR A 543 16.53 31.08 18.15
CA THR A 543 15.35 30.23 18.19
C THR A 543 15.75 28.77 18.30
N THR A 544 15.24 28.07 19.31
CA THR A 544 15.40 26.62 19.46
C THR A 544 14.04 25.92 19.39
N GLY A 545 14.02 24.57 19.33
CA GLY A 545 12.79 23.82 19.48
C GLY A 545 12.21 23.93 20.89
N GLY A 546 10.92 23.75 21.03
CA GLY A 546 10.26 23.74 22.34
C GLY A 546 10.13 22.35 22.93
N MET A 547 9.82 22.31 24.22
CA MET A 547 9.63 21.06 24.98
C MET A 547 8.29 20.38 24.70
N SER A 548 7.30 21.08 24.12
CA SER A 548 6.01 20.49 23.79
C SER A 548 5.49 21.05 22.46
N ILE A 549 4.70 20.22 21.76
CA ILE A 549 4.06 20.57 20.48
C ILE A 549 2.64 20.02 20.41
N ALA A 550 1.74 20.80 19.83
CA ALA A 550 0.44 20.33 19.35
C ALA A 550 0.21 20.81 17.91
N VAL A 551 -0.17 19.88 17.03
CA VAL A 551 -0.49 20.17 15.62
C VAL A 551 -1.82 19.52 15.26
N ILE A 552 -2.65 20.24 14.54
CA ILE A 552 -3.92 19.76 13.98
C ILE A 552 -3.97 20.14 12.50
N ASN A 553 -4.25 19.15 11.65
CA ASN A 553 -4.42 19.35 10.23
C ASN A 553 -5.79 18.82 9.79
N ALA A 554 -6.49 19.55 8.95
CA ALA A 554 -7.75 19.12 8.36
C ALA A 554 -7.74 19.36 6.86
N GLU A 555 -8.15 18.34 6.09
CA GLU A 555 -8.24 18.41 4.63
C GLU A 555 -9.61 17.96 4.14
N ALA A 556 -10.15 18.68 3.16
CA ALA A 556 -11.29 18.27 2.34
C ALA A 556 -10.79 18.00 0.92
N ARG A 557 -10.85 16.75 0.49
CA ARG A 557 -10.40 16.28 -0.82
C ARG A 557 -11.60 15.99 -1.70
N MET A 558 -11.55 16.39 -2.98
CA MET A 558 -12.62 16.16 -3.94
C MET A 558 -12.06 15.63 -5.26
N LYS A 559 -12.52 14.45 -5.68
CA LYS A 559 -12.22 13.88 -7.00
C LYS A 559 -13.06 14.60 -8.08
N ILE A 560 -12.38 15.28 -9.02
CA ILE A 560 -13.03 16.01 -10.13
C ILE A 560 -13.09 15.13 -11.38
N ARG A 561 -11.98 14.43 -11.68
CA ARG A 561 -11.84 13.48 -12.79
C ARG A 561 -11.16 12.22 -12.28
N GLU A 562 -11.11 11.20 -13.10
CA GLU A 562 -10.52 9.90 -12.76
C GLU A 562 -9.12 10.03 -12.13
N LYS A 563 -8.30 10.95 -12.65
CA LYS A 563 -6.91 11.17 -12.20
C LYS A 563 -6.65 12.52 -11.55
N ILE A 564 -7.65 13.38 -11.41
CA ILE A 564 -7.48 14.74 -10.92
C ILE A 564 -8.40 15.00 -9.72
N GLY A 565 -7.79 15.42 -8.62
CA GLY A 565 -8.48 15.87 -7.41
C GLY A 565 -8.09 17.30 -7.02
N LEU A 566 -8.97 17.95 -6.25
CA LEU A 566 -8.69 19.20 -5.54
C LEU A 566 -8.69 18.94 -4.03
N VAL A 567 -7.92 19.72 -3.32
CA VAL A 567 -7.84 19.70 -1.86
C VAL A 567 -7.93 21.13 -1.34
N ALA A 568 -8.69 21.34 -0.28
CA ALA A 568 -8.64 22.51 0.58
C ALA A 568 -8.22 22.06 1.97
N PHE A 569 -7.38 22.86 2.65
CA PHE A 569 -6.85 22.47 3.95
C PHE A 569 -6.66 23.66 4.90
N VAL A 570 -6.67 23.35 6.17
CA VAL A 570 -6.31 24.24 7.27
C VAL A 570 -5.42 23.45 8.25
N ASP A 571 -4.30 24.06 8.60
CA ASP A 571 -3.35 23.52 9.56
C ASP A 571 -3.18 24.52 10.71
N ALA A 572 -3.06 24.01 11.94
CA ALA A 572 -2.78 24.84 13.11
C ALA A 572 -1.79 24.11 14.02
N GLY A 573 -0.91 24.87 14.66
CA GLY A 573 0.10 24.32 15.56
C GLY A 573 0.45 25.29 16.68
N ARG A 574 1.08 24.76 17.69
CA ARG A 574 1.66 25.51 18.80
C ARG A 574 2.86 24.74 19.36
N VAL A 575 3.91 25.45 19.63
CA VAL A 575 5.12 24.95 20.32
C VAL A 575 5.21 25.66 21.67
N TRP A 576 5.54 24.96 22.73
CA TRP A 576 5.70 25.53 24.07
C TRP A 576 7.14 25.32 24.54
N GLU A 577 7.65 26.34 25.22
CA GLU A 577 8.97 26.30 25.87
C GLU A 577 9.04 25.21 26.94
N GLU A 578 7.97 25.06 27.71
CA GLU A 578 7.89 24.13 28.83
C GLU A 578 7.28 22.78 28.44
N SER A 579 7.54 21.78 29.27
CA SER A 579 6.94 20.46 29.20
C SER A 579 5.43 20.49 29.48
N ALA A 580 4.74 19.42 29.06
CA ALA A 580 3.32 19.19 29.35
C ALA A 580 2.40 20.33 28.89
N PHE A 581 2.76 21.01 27.80
CA PHE A 581 1.95 22.06 27.14
C PHE A 581 1.74 23.30 28.03
N SER A 582 2.68 23.62 28.87
CA SER A 582 2.69 24.83 29.70
C SER A 582 3.62 25.92 29.16
N GLY A 583 3.52 27.12 29.69
CA GLY A 583 4.25 28.30 29.21
C GLY A 583 3.45 29.11 28.19
N GLU A 584 3.97 30.31 27.90
CA GLU A 584 3.38 31.25 26.96
C GLU A 584 3.94 31.01 25.56
N ASN A 585 3.09 30.86 24.58
CA ASN A 585 3.36 30.95 23.14
C ASN A 585 2.04 31.05 22.40
N ASP A 586 2.04 31.45 21.15
CA ASP A 586 0.83 31.66 20.37
C ASP A 586 0.56 30.50 19.40
N TRP A 587 -0.72 30.28 19.11
CA TRP A 587 -1.13 29.41 18.02
C TRP A 587 -0.79 30.08 16.69
N HIS A 588 -0.21 29.31 15.79
CA HIS A 588 0.01 29.69 14.41
C HIS A 588 -0.81 28.78 13.49
N ALA A 589 -1.25 29.32 12.38
CA ALA A 589 -2.11 28.63 11.45
C ALA A 589 -1.77 28.97 10.00
N GLY A 590 -2.07 28.03 9.12
CA GLY A 590 -2.00 28.22 7.68
C GLY A 590 -3.18 27.57 6.99
N ALA A 591 -3.59 28.14 5.87
CA ALA A 591 -4.66 27.61 5.04
C ALA A 591 -4.24 27.60 3.57
N GLY A 592 -4.82 26.70 2.81
CA GLY A 592 -4.44 26.58 1.42
C GLY A 592 -5.33 25.67 0.60
N ALA A 593 -4.95 25.56 -0.67
CA ALA A 593 -5.60 24.69 -1.63
C ALA A 593 -4.54 23.98 -2.49
N GLY A 594 -4.90 22.81 -3.02
CA GLY A 594 -3.98 22.05 -3.83
C GLY A 594 -4.64 21.19 -4.89
N VAL A 595 -3.81 20.70 -5.79
CA VAL A 595 -4.19 19.78 -6.85
C VAL A 595 -3.53 18.43 -6.59
N ARG A 596 -4.24 17.36 -6.88
CA ARG A 596 -3.75 15.98 -6.84
C ARG A 596 -3.84 15.37 -8.23
N TYR A 597 -2.79 14.68 -8.64
CA TYR A 597 -2.77 13.93 -9.89
C TYR A 597 -2.38 12.49 -9.61
N ASP A 598 -3.32 11.56 -9.79
CA ASP A 598 -3.12 10.14 -9.49
C ASP A 598 -2.18 9.50 -10.50
N THR A 599 -1.08 8.92 -9.99
CA THR A 599 -0.09 8.16 -10.75
C THR A 599 -0.03 6.70 -10.28
N PRO A 600 0.57 5.78 -11.05
CA PRO A 600 0.73 4.38 -10.62
C PRO A 600 1.53 4.18 -9.33
N ILE A 601 2.30 5.19 -8.90
CA ILE A 601 3.13 5.14 -7.69
C ILE A 601 2.56 5.99 -6.54
N GLY A 602 1.34 6.49 -6.67
CA GLY A 602 0.66 7.36 -5.71
C GLY A 602 0.31 8.74 -6.30
N PRO A 603 -0.54 9.52 -5.63
CA PRO A 603 -0.90 10.84 -6.10
C PRO A 603 0.28 11.81 -6.01
N MET A 604 0.53 12.56 -7.06
CA MET A 604 1.38 13.76 -7.01
C MET A 604 0.56 14.91 -6.42
N ARG A 605 1.13 15.64 -5.48
CA ARG A 605 0.51 16.82 -4.85
C ARG A 605 1.22 18.09 -5.25
N PHE A 606 0.41 19.13 -5.41
CA PHE A 606 0.85 20.51 -5.56
C PHE A 606 -0.05 21.37 -4.68
N ASP A 607 0.50 21.95 -3.62
CA ASP A 607 -0.24 22.74 -2.63
C ASP A 607 0.29 24.17 -2.59
N LEU A 608 -0.64 25.13 -2.48
CA LEU A 608 -0.37 26.54 -2.21
C LEU A 608 -0.95 26.86 -0.84
N ALA A 609 -0.16 27.43 0.04
CA ALA A 609 -0.58 27.78 1.38
C ALA A 609 -0.12 29.20 1.76
N HIS A 610 -0.90 29.82 2.64
CA HIS A 610 -0.62 31.15 3.18
C HIS A 610 -0.83 31.11 4.71
N PRO A 611 -0.01 31.81 5.53
CA PRO A 611 -0.27 31.96 6.94
C PRO A 611 -1.58 32.73 7.17
N VAL A 612 -2.42 32.27 8.09
CA VAL A 612 -3.72 32.90 8.40
C VAL A 612 -3.84 33.33 9.87
N GLY A 613 -2.86 33.03 10.71
CA GLY A 613 -2.82 33.47 12.10
C GLY A 613 -1.53 33.05 12.79
N GLY A 614 -1.04 33.91 13.67
CA GLY A 614 0.21 33.72 14.44
C GLY A 614 1.44 33.51 13.57
N GLY A 615 2.64 33.61 14.14
CA GLY A 615 3.88 33.42 13.41
C GLY A 615 4.44 34.74 12.85
N PHE A 616 5.56 34.64 12.16
CA PHE A 616 6.37 35.77 11.70
C PHE A 616 5.59 36.87 10.97
N ASP A 617 6.10 38.09 11.09
CA ASP A 617 5.59 39.32 10.47
C ASP A 617 5.17 39.13 9.00
N ASP A 618 4.24 40.02 8.56
CA ASP A 618 3.46 40.12 7.30
C ASP A 618 4.21 39.83 5.97
N ASP A 619 5.50 39.48 5.97
CA ASP A 619 6.32 39.23 4.78
C ASP A 619 6.46 37.70 4.41
N SER A 620 5.85 36.78 5.16
CA SER A 620 5.81 35.38 4.80
C SER A 620 4.82 35.14 3.66
N GLY A 621 5.32 35.24 2.45
CA GLY A 621 4.54 35.11 1.22
C GLY A 621 3.89 33.73 1.02
N LEU A 622 3.23 33.56 -0.12
CA LEU A 622 2.63 32.29 -0.53
C LEU A 622 3.68 31.16 -0.57
N GLN A 623 3.41 30.10 0.17
CA GLN A 623 4.28 28.90 0.22
C GLN A 623 3.78 27.85 -0.78
N VAL A 624 4.71 27.17 -1.45
CA VAL A 624 4.44 26.14 -2.47
C VAL A 624 5.02 24.82 -2.03
N TYR A 625 4.20 23.76 -2.07
CA TYR A 625 4.62 22.40 -1.72
C TYR A 625 4.37 21.45 -2.88
N ILE A 626 5.38 20.69 -3.28
CA ILE A 626 5.28 19.64 -4.30
C ILE A 626 5.74 18.33 -3.69
N GLY A 627 5.01 17.24 -3.93
CA GLY A 627 5.39 15.95 -3.36
C GLY A 627 4.64 14.78 -3.96
N LEU A 628 5.06 13.56 -3.59
CA LEU A 628 4.40 12.31 -3.91
C LEU A 628 3.64 11.80 -2.66
N GLY A 629 2.42 11.32 -2.85
CA GLY A 629 1.51 10.95 -1.76
C GLY A 629 0.63 12.10 -1.28
N GLN A 630 -0.26 11.81 -0.33
CA GLN A 630 -1.03 12.85 0.37
C GLN A 630 -0.14 13.52 1.44
N ALA A 631 -0.61 14.64 2.02
CA ALA A 631 0.16 15.36 3.04
C ALA A 631 0.30 14.52 4.32
N PHE A 632 -0.69 13.70 4.62
CA PHE A 632 -0.69 12.74 5.72
C PHE A 632 -1.65 11.59 5.45
#